data_652397514bff7c63568a6e49967d3858
#
_entry.id   652397514bff7c63568a6e49967d3858
#
_cell.length_a   1.000
_cell.length_b   1.000
_cell.length_c   1.000
_cell.angle_alpha   90.00
_cell.angle_beta   90.00
_cell.angle_gamma   90.00
#
_symmetry.space_group_name_H-M   'P 1'
#
loop_
_entity.id
_entity.type
_entity.pdbx_description
1 polymer ?
#
loop_
_entity_poly.entity_id
_entity_poly.type
_entity_poly.pdbx_seq_one_letter_code
_entity_poly.pdbx_strand_id
1 'polypeptide(L)'
;MVISSFKYNLNETVNKKLILKALGEIMDPEIPTVSIVDLGIVKDVIINDAYTVTITLTPTFAGCPALKFIEDLVREKIGMLGVRTVNVNTIFDIQWNTNMVSEKGLEGLKKHGLAAPEKHNGIVQIEMLEKVKCPLCGSRNTSLKSPFGPTLCRSLHYCNDCLNAFEQFKPVS
;
A
#
# COMPACT_ATOMS: atom_id res chain seq x y z
N MET A 1 17.79 -3.42 -19.44
CA MET A 1 16.89 -2.37 -19.01
C MET A 1 15.81 -2.21 -20.06
N VAL A 2 14.68 -2.93 -19.91
CA VAL A 2 13.60 -2.96 -20.92
C VAL A 2 12.54 -1.99 -20.43
N ILE A 3 12.49 -0.81 -21.05
CA ILE A 3 11.40 0.14 -20.87
C ILE A 3 10.20 -0.44 -21.63
N SER A 4 9.28 -1.07 -20.91
CA SER A 4 8.00 -1.48 -21.43
C SER A 4 7.22 -0.21 -21.79
N SER A 5 7.20 0.13 -23.08
CA SER A 5 6.44 1.23 -23.63
C SER A 5 4.94 0.88 -23.56
N PHE A 6 4.29 1.21 -22.45
CA PHE A 6 2.84 1.23 -22.36
C PHE A 6 2.32 2.40 -23.22
N LYS A 7 1.79 2.07 -24.38
CA LYS A 7 1.07 3.01 -25.26
C LYS A 7 -0.29 3.33 -24.62
N TYR A 8 -0.36 4.40 -23.84
CA TYR A 8 -1.64 5.03 -23.58
C TYR A 8 -2.14 5.67 -24.90
N ASN A 9 -3.36 5.38 -25.29
CA ASN A 9 -3.98 5.97 -26.45
C ASN A 9 -4.25 7.45 -26.13
N LEU A 10 -3.52 8.38 -26.73
CA LEU A 10 -3.63 9.84 -26.54
C LEU A 10 -5.02 10.42 -26.92
N ASN A 11 -5.95 9.57 -27.36
CA ASN A 11 -7.33 9.93 -27.74
C ASN A 11 -8.37 9.65 -26.63
N GLU A 12 -8.00 9.04 -25.50
CA GLU A 12 -8.92 8.91 -24.38
C GLU A 12 -8.85 10.19 -23.52
N THR A 13 -9.99 10.85 -23.36
CA THR A 13 -10.13 11.96 -22.41
C THR A 13 -9.73 11.48 -21.01
N VAL A 14 -8.82 12.18 -20.34
CA VAL A 14 -8.39 11.89 -18.98
C VAL A 14 -9.64 11.83 -18.08
N ASN A 15 -9.85 10.69 -17.45
CA ASN A 15 -10.98 10.47 -16.53
C ASN A 15 -10.49 9.72 -15.26
N LYS A 16 -11.31 9.76 -14.22
CA LYS A 16 -10.96 9.18 -12.90
C LYS A 16 -10.61 7.69 -13.01
N LYS A 17 -11.29 6.93 -13.87
CA LYS A 17 -11.02 5.50 -14.07
C LYS A 17 -9.63 5.27 -14.68
N LEU A 18 -9.25 6.06 -15.67
CA LEU A 18 -7.92 5.97 -16.32
C LEU A 18 -6.82 6.32 -15.32
N ILE A 19 -7.02 7.37 -14.53
CA ILE A 19 -6.07 7.80 -13.48
C ILE A 19 -5.92 6.69 -12.42
N LEU A 20 -7.02 6.15 -11.88
CA LEU A 20 -6.97 5.07 -10.90
C LEU A 20 -6.30 3.81 -11.45
N LYS A 21 -6.53 3.49 -12.74
CA LYS A 21 -5.82 2.39 -13.41
C LYS A 21 -4.30 2.65 -13.44
N ALA A 22 -3.88 3.84 -13.82
CA ALA A 22 -2.46 4.21 -13.85
C ALA A 22 -1.82 4.20 -12.45
N LEU A 23 -2.52 4.71 -11.44
CA LEU A 23 -2.08 4.65 -10.05
C LEU A 23 -1.98 3.21 -9.53
N GLY A 24 -2.87 2.31 -9.97
CA GLY A 24 -2.83 0.89 -9.65
C GLY A 24 -1.64 0.13 -10.23
N GLU A 25 -0.88 0.74 -11.14
CA GLU A 25 0.38 0.19 -11.67
C GLU A 25 1.62 0.65 -10.86
N ILE A 26 1.45 1.60 -9.94
CA ILE A 26 2.52 2.04 -9.04
C ILE A 26 2.57 1.08 -7.86
N MET A 27 3.62 0.27 -7.79
CA MET A 27 3.84 -0.63 -6.67
C MET A 27 4.52 0.09 -5.52
N ASP A 28 4.20 -0.34 -4.30
CA ASP A 28 4.91 0.13 -3.11
C ASP A 28 6.39 -0.27 -3.21
N PRO A 29 7.36 0.66 -2.99
CA PRO A 29 8.79 0.38 -3.14
C PRO A 29 9.32 -0.68 -2.17
N GLU A 30 8.69 -0.82 -1.00
CA GLU A 30 9.09 -1.78 0.04
C GLU A 30 8.32 -3.09 -0.07
N ILE A 31 7.15 -3.08 -0.76
CA ILE A 31 6.29 -4.26 -0.96
C ILE A 31 5.88 -4.33 -2.45
N PRO A 32 6.82 -4.67 -3.36
CA PRO A 32 6.61 -4.56 -4.82
C PRO A 32 5.57 -5.54 -5.40
N THR A 33 4.83 -6.21 -4.55
CA THR A 33 3.70 -7.09 -4.89
C THR A 33 2.34 -6.43 -4.66
N VAL A 34 2.32 -5.21 -4.10
CA VAL A 34 1.09 -4.48 -3.78
C VAL A 34 1.16 -3.07 -4.36
N SER A 35 0.11 -2.63 -5.04
CA SER A 35 0.03 -1.25 -5.54
C SER A 35 -0.37 -0.27 -4.42
N ILE A 36 -0.02 1.02 -4.60
CA ILE A 36 -0.43 2.09 -3.68
C ILE A 36 -1.96 2.24 -3.61
N VAL A 37 -2.69 1.86 -4.66
CA VAL A 37 -4.16 1.82 -4.67
C VAL A 37 -4.65 0.66 -3.83
N ASP A 38 -4.07 -0.54 -4.01
CA ASP A 38 -4.46 -1.75 -3.27
C ASP A 38 -4.09 -1.67 -1.79
N LEU A 39 -3.05 -0.89 -1.42
CA LEU A 39 -2.72 -0.56 -0.03
C LEU A 39 -3.66 0.49 0.59
N GLY A 40 -4.54 1.13 -0.21
CA GLY A 40 -5.43 2.18 0.27
C GLY A 40 -4.71 3.51 0.57
N ILE A 41 -3.50 3.73 0.02
CA ILE A 41 -2.74 4.98 0.17
C ILE A 41 -3.38 6.10 -0.66
N VAL A 42 -3.98 5.78 -1.81
CA VAL A 42 -4.70 6.75 -2.64
C VAL A 42 -6.07 7.03 -2.05
N LYS A 43 -6.23 8.23 -1.49
CA LYS A 43 -7.48 8.64 -0.81
C LYS A 43 -8.50 9.24 -1.77
N ASP A 44 -8.06 10.14 -2.64
CA ASP A 44 -8.94 10.78 -3.62
C ASP A 44 -8.21 11.20 -4.88
N VAL A 45 -8.98 11.35 -5.96
CA VAL A 45 -8.53 11.84 -7.27
C VAL A 45 -9.56 12.84 -7.75
N ILE A 46 -9.14 14.08 -7.92
CA ILE A 46 -9.94 15.20 -8.42
C ILE A 46 -9.37 15.67 -9.75
N ILE A 47 -10.20 15.71 -10.78
CA ILE A 47 -9.88 16.34 -12.06
C ILE A 47 -10.38 17.76 -11.99
N ASN A 48 -9.46 18.71 -11.84
CA ASN A 48 -9.79 20.14 -11.70
C ASN A 48 -10.18 20.75 -13.04
N ASP A 49 -9.46 20.36 -14.10
CA ASP A 49 -9.71 20.75 -15.49
C ASP A 49 -9.05 19.73 -16.45
N ALA A 50 -9.09 20.02 -17.75
CA ALA A 50 -8.54 19.13 -18.80
C ALA A 50 -7.04 18.83 -18.65
N TYR A 51 -6.30 19.64 -17.87
CA TYR A 51 -4.85 19.56 -17.77
C TYR A 51 -4.33 19.46 -16.34
N THR A 52 -5.22 19.61 -15.35
CA THR A 52 -4.86 19.66 -13.92
C THR A 52 -5.57 18.57 -13.13
N VAL A 53 -4.80 17.76 -12.43
CA VAL A 53 -5.30 16.68 -11.56
C VAL A 53 -4.70 16.86 -10.16
N THR A 54 -5.55 16.69 -9.15
CA THR A 54 -5.13 16.66 -7.74
C THR A 54 -5.33 15.24 -7.20
N ILE A 55 -4.26 14.67 -6.63
CA ILE A 55 -4.24 13.35 -6.02
C ILE A 55 -3.94 13.51 -4.54
N THR A 56 -4.81 12.97 -3.71
CA THR A 56 -4.64 12.99 -2.26
C THR A 56 -4.18 11.62 -1.79
N LEU A 57 -3.06 11.60 -1.06
CA LEU A 57 -2.47 10.40 -0.46
C LEU A 57 -2.63 10.45 1.06
N THR A 58 -2.80 9.28 1.68
CA THR A 58 -2.68 9.09 3.13
C THR A 58 -1.70 7.95 3.38
N PRO A 59 -0.55 8.21 4.06
CA PRO A 59 0.43 7.16 4.30
C PRO A 59 -0.06 6.19 5.38
N THR A 60 0.41 4.95 5.31
CA THR A 60 0.15 3.93 6.34
C THR A 60 0.72 4.32 7.72
N PHE A 61 1.79 5.11 7.72
CA PHE A 61 2.43 5.69 8.90
C PHE A 61 2.99 7.08 8.57
N ALA A 62 2.88 8.02 9.50
CA ALA A 62 3.31 9.40 9.32
C ALA A 62 4.82 9.56 8.98
N GLY A 63 5.65 8.61 9.41
CA GLY A 63 7.09 8.58 9.14
C GLY A 63 7.51 7.64 8.01
N CYS A 64 6.64 7.36 7.03
CA CYS A 64 6.98 6.47 5.92
C CYS A 64 8.13 7.04 5.06
N PRO A 65 9.30 6.38 5.00
CA PRO A 65 10.44 6.87 4.22
C PRO A 65 10.19 6.82 2.71
N ALA A 66 9.30 5.94 2.25
CA ALA A 66 8.95 5.77 0.84
C ALA A 66 8.00 6.86 0.32
N LEU A 67 7.38 7.67 1.20
CA LEU A 67 6.32 8.59 0.82
C LEU A 67 6.73 9.57 -0.27
N LYS A 68 7.90 10.22 -0.11
CA LYS A 68 8.41 11.17 -1.11
C LYS A 68 8.64 10.51 -2.47
N PHE A 69 9.15 9.28 -2.47
CA PHE A 69 9.37 8.51 -3.69
C PHE A 69 8.03 8.14 -4.36
N ILE A 70 7.02 7.74 -3.57
CA ILE A 70 5.67 7.46 -4.07
C ILE A 70 5.05 8.71 -4.70
N GLU A 71 5.19 9.89 -4.06
CA GLU A 71 4.71 11.14 -4.64
C GLU A 71 5.33 11.45 -6.01
N ASP A 72 6.63 11.23 -6.15
CA ASP A 72 7.35 11.50 -7.41
C ASP A 72 6.93 10.50 -8.50
N LEU A 73 6.75 9.21 -8.17
CA LEU A 73 6.19 8.20 -9.07
C LEU A 73 4.77 8.56 -9.53
N VAL A 74 3.94 9.08 -8.62
CA VAL A 74 2.57 9.52 -8.95
C VAL A 74 2.62 10.68 -9.96
N ARG A 75 3.47 11.70 -9.72
CA ARG A 75 3.62 12.83 -10.65
C ARG A 75 4.08 12.37 -12.03
N GLU A 76 5.09 11.52 -12.08
CA GLU A 76 5.61 10.97 -13.32
C GLU A 76 4.53 10.17 -14.07
N LYS A 77 3.91 9.21 -13.38
CA LYS A 77 2.95 8.29 -14.00
C LYS A 77 1.72 9.01 -14.56
N ILE A 78 1.18 9.99 -13.82
CA ILE A 78 0.02 10.75 -14.27
C ILE A 78 0.39 11.79 -15.34
N GLY A 79 1.58 12.36 -15.27
CA GLY A 79 2.10 13.22 -16.36
C GLY A 79 2.17 12.51 -17.71
N MET A 80 2.47 11.21 -17.73
CA MET A 80 2.47 10.37 -18.96
C MET A 80 1.08 10.25 -19.62
N LEU A 81 -0.01 10.57 -18.91
CA LEU A 81 -1.37 10.60 -19.47
C LEU A 81 -1.71 11.90 -20.18
N GLY A 82 -0.75 12.84 -20.34
CA GLY A 82 -0.97 14.15 -20.96
C GLY A 82 -1.48 15.21 -19.98
N VAL A 83 -1.51 14.93 -18.69
CA VAL A 83 -1.81 15.91 -17.63
C VAL A 83 -0.60 16.83 -17.47
N ARG A 84 -0.82 18.16 -17.50
CA ARG A 84 0.26 19.15 -17.40
C ARG A 84 0.63 19.45 -15.95
N THR A 85 -0.38 19.52 -15.08
CA THR A 85 -0.19 19.86 -13.67
C THR A 85 -0.74 18.71 -12.80
N VAL A 86 0.14 18.07 -12.06
CA VAL A 86 -0.21 17.00 -11.11
C VAL A 86 0.10 17.48 -9.69
N ASN A 87 -0.95 17.88 -8.98
CA ASN A 87 -0.86 18.23 -7.57
C ASN A 87 -0.96 16.93 -6.75
N VAL A 88 0.05 16.66 -5.95
CA VAL A 88 0.04 15.51 -5.02
C VAL A 88 0.06 16.07 -3.60
N ASN A 89 -1.02 15.86 -2.87
CA ASN A 89 -1.20 16.29 -1.50
C ASN A 89 -1.17 15.10 -0.57
N THR A 90 -0.30 15.12 0.43
CA THR A 90 -0.31 14.12 1.49
C THR A 90 -1.02 14.68 2.71
N ILE A 91 -2.01 13.94 3.21
CA ILE A 91 -2.80 14.31 4.38
C ILE A 91 -2.55 13.32 5.51
N PHE A 92 -2.58 13.82 6.75
CA PHE A 92 -2.36 13.06 7.99
C PHE A 92 -3.55 13.16 8.96
N ASP A 93 -4.53 14.00 8.64
CA ASP A 93 -5.77 14.20 9.39
C ASP A 93 -6.77 13.04 9.23
N ILE A 94 -6.70 12.33 8.11
CA ILE A 94 -7.42 11.07 7.91
C ILE A 94 -6.46 9.94 8.22
N GLN A 95 -6.69 9.29 9.36
CA GLN A 95 -5.87 8.14 9.74
C GLN A 95 -6.12 6.98 8.79
N TRP A 96 -5.04 6.51 8.16
CA TRP A 96 -5.06 5.26 7.40
C TRP A 96 -5.35 4.10 8.36
N ASN A 97 -6.16 3.15 7.96
CA ASN A 97 -6.39 1.93 8.71
C ASN A 97 -6.34 0.70 7.78
N THR A 98 -6.15 -0.45 8.37
CA THR A 98 -5.93 -1.72 7.66
C THR A 98 -7.11 -2.16 6.80
N ASN A 99 -8.34 -1.72 7.14
CA ASN A 99 -9.53 -2.04 6.36
C ASN A 99 -9.54 -1.35 4.98
N MET A 100 -8.67 -0.35 4.76
CA MET A 100 -8.48 0.32 3.48
C MET A 100 -7.71 -0.54 2.47
N VAL A 101 -7.01 -1.59 2.95
CA VAL A 101 -6.32 -2.54 2.06
C VAL A 101 -7.36 -3.38 1.31
N SER A 102 -7.26 -3.40 -0.02
CA SER A 102 -8.14 -4.22 -0.87
C SER A 102 -7.86 -5.73 -0.68
N GLU A 103 -8.80 -6.58 -1.09
CA GLU A 103 -8.57 -8.03 -1.08
C GLU A 103 -7.32 -8.40 -1.92
N LYS A 104 -7.15 -7.76 -3.08
CA LYS A 104 -5.96 -7.91 -3.91
C LYS A 104 -4.69 -7.44 -3.19
N GLY A 105 -4.78 -6.37 -2.40
CA GLY A 105 -3.70 -5.90 -1.54
C GLY A 105 -3.33 -6.95 -0.49
N LEU A 106 -4.31 -7.54 0.20
CA LEU A 106 -4.06 -8.61 1.17
C LEU A 106 -3.40 -9.85 0.54
N GLU A 107 -3.81 -10.23 -0.67
CA GLU A 107 -3.16 -11.30 -1.43
C GLU A 107 -1.72 -10.93 -1.82
N GLY A 108 -1.50 -9.68 -2.23
CA GLY A 108 -0.18 -9.15 -2.55
C GLY A 108 0.77 -9.19 -1.35
N LEU A 109 0.29 -8.82 -0.15
CA LEU A 109 1.06 -8.92 1.09
C LEU A 109 1.49 -10.36 1.37
N LYS A 110 0.56 -11.31 1.25
CA LYS A 110 0.87 -12.75 1.39
C LYS A 110 1.88 -13.23 0.36
N LYS A 111 1.74 -12.79 -0.90
CA LYS A 111 2.68 -13.12 -1.99
C LYS A 111 4.07 -12.57 -1.72
N HIS A 112 4.18 -11.45 -1.02
CA HIS A 112 5.46 -10.89 -0.56
C HIS A 112 6.09 -11.70 0.58
N GLY A 113 5.34 -12.60 1.20
CA GLY A 113 5.78 -13.37 2.37
C GLY A 113 5.42 -12.73 3.71
N LEU A 114 4.61 -11.68 3.70
CA LEU A 114 4.12 -11.04 4.91
C LEU A 114 2.86 -11.75 5.43
N ALA A 115 2.73 -11.85 6.75
CA ALA A 115 1.44 -12.14 7.34
C ALA A 115 0.53 -10.92 7.14
N ALA A 116 -0.54 -11.12 6.36
CA ALA A 116 -1.50 -10.06 6.10
C ALA A 116 -2.34 -9.79 7.36
N PRO A 117 -2.70 -8.52 7.63
CA PRO A 117 -3.53 -8.16 8.76
C PRO A 117 -4.95 -8.70 8.57
N GLU A 118 -5.59 -9.04 9.68
CA GLU A 118 -7.02 -9.35 9.70
C GLU A 118 -7.82 -8.04 9.70
N LYS A 119 -9.00 -8.04 9.05
CA LYS A 119 -9.93 -6.90 9.11
C LYS A 119 -10.50 -6.80 10.52
N HIS A 120 -10.79 -5.59 10.97
CA HIS A 120 -11.29 -5.32 12.31
C HIS A 120 -12.44 -4.28 12.29
N ASN A 121 -13.23 -4.23 13.36
CA ASN A 121 -14.37 -3.32 13.52
C ASN A 121 -13.96 -1.97 14.14
N GLY A 122 -12.82 -1.40 13.71
CA GLY A 122 -12.30 -0.12 14.23
C GLY A 122 -11.47 -0.26 15.51
N ILE A 123 -11.34 -1.45 16.09
CA ILE A 123 -10.51 -1.72 17.28
C ILE A 123 -9.50 -2.80 16.92
N VAL A 124 -8.22 -2.47 17.05
CA VAL A 124 -7.14 -3.45 16.95
C VAL A 124 -6.96 -4.11 18.31
N GLN A 125 -7.25 -5.41 18.37
CA GLN A 125 -7.06 -6.21 19.57
C GLN A 125 -5.61 -6.70 19.67
N ILE A 126 -5.11 -6.87 20.88
CA ILE A 126 -3.72 -7.26 21.12
C ILE A 126 -3.41 -8.65 20.53
N GLU A 127 -4.40 -9.53 20.49
CA GLU A 127 -4.31 -10.86 19.88
C GLU A 127 -3.99 -10.80 18.38
N MET A 128 -4.39 -9.74 17.68
CA MET A 128 -4.07 -9.53 16.28
C MET A 128 -2.57 -9.25 16.04
N LEU A 129 -1.86 -8.84 17.10
CA LEU A 129 -0.42 -8.61 17.10
C LEU A 129 0.35 -9.80 17.67
N GLU A 130 -0.25 -10.62 18.54
CA GLU A 130 0.44 -11.71 19.24
C GLU A 130 0.25 -13.08 18.57
N LYS A 131 -0.98 -13.40 18.13
CA LYS A 131 -1.36 -14.71 17.58
C LYS A 131 -1.51 -14.70 16.06
N VAL A 132 -0.47 -14.23 15.40
CA VAL A 132 -0.46 -14.07 13.94
C VAL A 132 -0.29 -15.41 13.24
N LYS A 133 -1.11 -15.68 12.22
CA LYS A 133 -0.98 -16.88 11.41
C LYS A 133 0.32 -16.84 10.61
N CYS A 134 1.17 -17.86 10.79
CA CYS A 134 2.43 -17.98 10.05
C CYS A 134 2.16 -18.06 8.53
N PRO A 135 2.75 -17.20 7.69
CA PRO A 135 2.55 -17.25 6.25
C PRO A 135 3.21 -18.46 5.59
N LEU A 136 4.15 -19.12 6.27
CA LEU A 136 4.92 -20.26 5.73
C LEU A 136 4.22 -21.60 5.95
N CYS A 137 3.70 -21.86 7.17
CA CYS A 137 3.11 -23.15 7.52
C CYS A 137 1.64 -23.09 7.96
N GLY A 138 1.09 -21.89 8.11
CA GLY A 138 -0.31 -21.67 8.52
C GLY A 138 -0.58 -21.83 10.02
N SER A 139 0.42 -22.15 10.84
CA SER A 139 0.26 -22.31 12.29
C SER A 139 -0.07 -20.99 12.98
N ARG A 140 -0.83 -21.06 14.08
CA ARG A 140 -1.06 -19.95 15.03
C ARG A 140 -0.18 -20.05 16.29
N ASN A 141 0.67 -21.07 16.39
CA ASN A 141 1.67 -21.19 17.45
C ASN A 141 2.86 -20.27 17.13
N THR A 142 2.62 -18.98 17.27
CA THR A 142 3.56 -17.90 16.92
C THR A 142 3.79 -16.99 18.10
N SER A 143 4.91 -16.29 18.11
CA SER A 143 5.27 -15.32 19.15
C SER A 143 5.77 -14.03 18.52
N LEU A 144 5.28 -12.89 19.03
CA LEU A 144 5.81 -11.58 18.70
C LEU A 144 7.23 -11.45 19.26
N LYS A 145 8.20 -11.13 18.42
CA LYS A 145 9.59 -10.89 18.80
C LYS A 145 9.91 -9.40 18.92
N SER A 146 9.34 -8.60 18.03
CA SER A 146 9.45 -7.15 18.08
C SER A 146 8.22 -6.50 17.45
N PRO A 147 7.64 -5.47 18.09
CA PRO A 147 6.58 -4.67 17.47
C PRO A 147 7.10 -3.78 16.33
N PHE A 148 8.41 -3.73 16.12
CA PHE A 148 9.08 -3.00 15.05
C PHE A 148 9.87 -3.97 14.18
N GLY A 149 9.54 -4.03 12.90
CA GLY A 149 10.27 -4.73 11.85
C GLY A 149 11.27 -3.80 11.15
N PRO A 150 11.71 -4.14 9.93
CA PRO A 150 12.58 -3.29 9.11
C PRO A 150 11.96 -1.91 8.82
N THR A 151 10.63 -1.83 8.81
CA THR A 151 9.88 -0.59 8.63
C THR A 151 8.79 -0.46 9.71
N LEU A 152 8.30 0.77 9.94
CA LEU A 152 7.31 1.06 10.99
C LEU A 152 5.97 0.34 10.78
N CYS A 153 5.63 0.01 9.53
CA CYS A 153 4.40 -0.71 9.18
C CYS A 153 4.48 -2.22 9.43
N ARG A 154 5.63 -2.76 9.85
CA ARG A 154 5.84 -4.19 10.07
C ARG A 154 6.21 -4.51 11.51
N SER A 155 5.91 -5.74 11.93
CA SER A 155 6.37 -6.35 13.18
C SER A 155 7.06 -7.68 12.88
N LEU A 156 7.94 -8.12 13.79
CA LEU A 156 8.70 -9.35 13.65
C LEU A 156 8.12 -10.44 14.54
N HIS A 157 7.88 -11.60 13.97
CA HIS A 157 7.32 -12.77 14.61
C HIS A 157 8.20 -14.00 14.42
N TYR A 158 7.95 -15.03 15.25
CA TYR A 158 8.58 -16.32 15.15
C TYR A 158 7.50 -17.42 15.23
N CYS A 159 7.55 -18.39 14.33
CA CYS A 159 6.70 -19.57 14.36
C CYS A 159 7.38 -20.68 15.12
N ASN A 160 6.74 -21.16 16.21
CA ASN A 160 7.29 -22.22 17.05
C ASN A 160 7.15 -23.63 16.42
N ASP A 161 6.31 -23.77 15.37
CA ASP A 161 6.10 -25.06 14.71
C ASP A 161 7.07 -25.26 13.52
N CYS A 162 7.20 -24.29 12.62
CA CYS A 162 8.14 -24.42 11.50
C CYS A 162 9.50 -23.76 11.76
N LEU A 163 9.70 -23.17 12.93
CA LEU A 163 10.96 -22.60 13.43
C LEU A 163 11.51 -21.47 12.53
N ASN A 164 10.63 -20.73 11.86
CA ASN A 164 11.01 -19.61 11.01
C ASN A 164 10.55 -18.29 11.58
N ALA A 165 11.38 -17.25 11.41
CA ALA A 165 10.98 -15.87 11.60
C ALA A 165 10.17 -15.41 10.38
N PHE A 166 9.21 -14.49 10.60
CA PHE A 166 8.42 -13.85 9.56
C PHE A 166 7.98 -12.46 10.01
N GLU A 167 7.54 -11.66 9.06
CA GLU A 167 7.02 -10.32 9.33
C GLU A 167 5.50 -10.28 9.17
N GLN A 168 4.85 -9.45 9.96
CA GLN A 168 3.44 -9.09 9.77
C GLN A 168 3.35 -7.65 9.30
N PHE A 169 2.50 -7.37 8.32
CA PHE A 169 2.01 -6.02 8.08
C PHE A 169 1.03 -5.68 9.20
N LYS A 170 1.39 -4.69 10.04
CA LYS A 170 0.69 -4.42 11.30
C LYS A 170 -0.75 -3.97 11.07
N PRO A 171 -1.73 -4.50 11.83
CA PRO A 171 -3.06 -3.92 11.88
C PRO A 171 -3.01 -2.53 12.52
N VAL A 172 -3.75 -1.60 11.94
CA VAL A 172 -3.94 -0.21 12.42
C VAL A 172 -5.42 0.11 12.34
N SER A 173 -5.96 0.72 13.41
CA SER A 173 -7.34 1.21 13.53
C SER A 173 -7.49 2.66 13.12
#